data_c816bc607e92d8d970da6d3101fceb1b
#
_entry.id   c816bc607e92d8d970da6d3101fceb1b
#
_cell.length_a   1.000
_cell.length_b   1.000
_cell.length_c   1.000
_cell.angle_alpha   90.00
_cell.angle_beta   90.00
_cell.angle_gamma   90.00
#
_symmetry.space_group_name_H-M   'P 1'
#
loop_
_entity.id
_entity.type
_entity.pdbx_description
1 polymer ?
#
loop_
_entity_poly.entity_id
_entity_poly.type
_entity_poly.pdbx_seq_one_letter_code
_entity_poly.pdbx_strand_id
1 'polypeptide(L)'
;MKLSMKEFDAMQMGWRKWYIEKMELKTFKKFGLVIKGLDILEVGCGSGYAASLITAEKPHSYTGLDIMPEQLEIARGRDLPGASFVEGSADDLSRFPAGSFDAVLDFCILHHVEGWRIFFDESRRVLRDGGSIYVADLSKGCIHIVDALLHWGHAEEALFTLKEFEEEANRRGFTTVHKTSDLGLEGYFRFRKEKVR
;
A
#
# COMPACT_ATOMS: atom_id res chain seq x y z
N MET A 1 -6.29 -5.32 -10.83
CA MET A 1 -7.49 -6.22 -10.98
C MET A 1 -8.50 -5.89 -9.88
N LYS A 2 -9.82 -5.98 -10.13
CA LYS A 2 -10.83 -5.84 -9.06
C LYS A 2 -10.90 -7.11 -8.23
N LEU A 3 -11.10 -6.99 -6.92
CA LEU A 3 -11.29 -8.14 -6.03
C LEU A 3 -12.53 -8.96 -6.42
N SER A 4 -12.47 -10.27 -6.24
CA SER A 4 -13.68 -11.11 -6.28
C SER A 4 -14.60 -10.77 -5.08
N MET A 5 -15.90 -11.07 -5.17
CA MET A 5 -16.83 -10.84 -4.06
C MET A 5 -16.41 -11.56 -2.78
N LYS A 6 -15.88 -12.77 -2.88
CA LYS A 6 -15.39 -13.54 -1.71
C LYS A 6 -14.21 -12.86 -1.02
N GLU A 7 -13.31 -12.34 -1.81
CA GLU A 7 -12.12 -11.63 -1.36
C GLU A 7 -12.49 -10.26 -0.76
N PHE A 8 -13.42 -9.55 -1.41
CA PHE A 8 -14.02 -8.32 -0.88
C PHE A 8 -14.58 -8.55 0.53
N ASP A 9 -15.40 -9.61 0.72
CA ASP A 9 -15.98 -9.94 2.02
C ASP A 9 -14.89 -10.28 3.04
N ALA A 10 -13.86 -11.04 2.65
CA ALA A 10 -12.75 -11.40 3.52
C ALA A 10 -11.98 -10.16 4.00
N MET A 11 -11.80 -9.15 3.14
CA MET A 11 -11.12 -7.89 3.50
C MET A 11 -11.92 -7.03 4.49
N GLN A 12 -13.24 -7.23 4.62
CA GLN A 12 -14.09 -6.54 5.61
C GLN A 12 -14.09 -7.22 6.99
N MET A 13 -13.53 -8.42 7.11
CA MET A 13 -13.58 -9.20 8.34
C MET A 13 -12.73 -8.59 9.47
N GLY A 14 -13.11 -8.91 10.71
CA GLY A 14 -12.41 -8.40 11.91
C GLY A 14 -10.95 -8.81 12.00
N TRP A 15 -10.57 -10.00 11.50
CA TRP A 15 -9.18 -10.45 11.49
C TRP A 15 -8.29 -9.56 10.61
N ARG A 16 -8.78 -9.09 9.43
CA ARG A 16 -8.02 -8.21 8.55
C ARG A 16 -7.79 -6.84 9.22
N LYS A 17 -8.81 -6.32 9.90
CA LYS A 17 -8.70 -5.07 10.66
C LYS A 17 -7.67 -5.17 11.77
N TRP A 18 -7.72 -6.27 12.54
CA TRP A 18 -6.73 -6.55 13.56
C TRP A 18 -5.31 -6.65 12.97
N TYR A 19 -5.18 -7.30 11.82
CA TYR A 19 -3.90 -7.49 11.14
C TYR A 19 -3.29 -6.16 10.68
N ILE A 20 -4.09 -5.30 10.03
CA ILE A 20 -3.67 -3.94 9.66
C ILE A 20 -3.14 -3.18 10.87
N GLU A 21 -3.88 -3.17 11.98
CA GLU A 21 -3.51 -2.39 13.16
C GLU A 21 -2.29 -2.98 13.89
N LYS A 22 -2.30 -4.29 14.15
CA LYS A 22 -1.35 -4.92 15.07
C LYS A 22 -0.06 -5.40 14.38
N MET A 23 -0.13 -5.70 13.09
CA MET A 23 1.01 -6.22 12.34
C MET A 23 1.55 -5.17 11.37
N GLU A 24 0.78 -4.76 10.38
CA GLU A 24 1.26 -3.91 9.30
C GLU A 24 1.61 -2.50 9.78
N LEU A 25 0.64 -1.74 10.28
CA LEU A 25 0.86 -0.36 10.74
C LEU A 25 1.88 -0.29 11.89
N LYS A 26 1.83 -1.25 12.82
CA LYS A 26 2.83 -1.34 13.89
C LYS A 26 4.25 -1.55 13.34
N THR A 27 4.40 -2.36 12.29
CA THR A 27 5.69 -2.59 11.63
C THR A 27 6.16 -1.34 10.90
N PHE A 28 5.26 -0.63 10.20
CA PHE A 28 5.60 0.64 9.56
C PHE A 28 6.11 1.68 10.59
N LYS A 29 5.48 1.75 11.77
CA LYS A 29 5.96 2.61 12.86
C LYS A 29 7.33 2.19 13.39
N LYS A 30 7.60 0.90 13.54
CA LYS A 30 8.94 0.39 13.88
C LYS A 30 9.97 0.74 12.82
N PHE A 31 9.56 0.83 11.55
CA PHE A 31 10.41 1.25 10.44
C PHE A 31 10.53 2.78 10.34
N GLY A 32 9.97 3.52 11.29
CA GLY A 32 10.10 4.97 11.42
C GLY A 32 9.02 5.79 10.72
N LEU A 33 7.83 5.22 10.47
CA LEU A 33 6.68 6.00 10.05
C LEU A 33 6.19 6.86 11.24
N VAL A 34 6.29 8.17 11.09
CA VAL A 34 5.74 9.16 12.02
C VAL A 34 4.62 9.88 11.29
N ILE A 35 3.37 9.55 11.59
CA ILE A 35 2.19 9.98 10.83
C ILE A 35 1.92 11.48 10.99
N LYS A 36 2.08 12.00 12.19
CA LYS A 36 1.73 13.39 12.52
C LYS A 36 2.39 14.41 11.59
N GLY A 37 1.58 15.22 10.95
CA GLY A 37 2.02 16.32 10.10
C GLY A 37 2.51 15.94 8.71
N LEU A 38 2.45 14.66 8.32
CA LEU A 38 2.81 14.20 6.97
C LEU A 38 1.64 14.31 6.00
N ASP A 39 1.97 14.52 4.73
CA ASP A 39 1.07 14.28 3.60
C ASP A 39 1.20 12.82 3.17
N ILE A 40 0.13 12.04 3.33
CA ILE A 40 0.14 10.58 3.16
C ILE A 40 -0.78 10.18 2.01
N LEU A 41 -0.26 9.32 1.11
CA LEU A 41 -1.03 8.58 0.13
C LEU A 41 -1.09 7.11 0.55
N GLU A 42 -2.27 6.53 0.62
CA GLU A 42 -2.48 5.09 0.72
C GLU A 42 -3.02 4.57 -0.61
N VAL A 43 -2.33 3.60 -1.21
CA VAL A 43 -2.80 2.90 -2.41
C VAL A 43 -3.58 1.66 -2.01
N GLY A 44 -4.74 1.44 -2.66
CA GLY A 44 -5.66 0.36 -2.32
C GLY A 44 -6.28 0.53 -0.93
N CYS A 45 -6.78 1.74 -0.63
CA CYS A 45 -7.29 2.07 0.71
C CYS A 45 -8.56 1.30 1.12
N GLY A 46 -9.18 0.59 0.17
CA GLY A 46 -10.40 -0.18 0.40
C GLY A 46 -11.49 0.64 1.09
N SER A 47 -12.14 0.03 2.06
CA SER A 47 -13.19 0.68 2.87
C SER A 47 -12.67 1.70 3.90
N GLY A 48 -11.40 2.09 3.86
CA GLY A 48 -10.81 3.13 4.70
C GLY A 48 -10.60 2.73 6.16
N TYR A 49 -10.35 1.46 6.47
CA TYR A 49 -10.06 1.07 7.85
C TYR A 49 -8.69 1.61 8.30
N ALA A 50 -7.64 1.42 7.49
CA ALA A 50 -6.32 1.98 7.79
C ALA A 50 -6.38 3.51 7.85
N ALA A 51 -7.15 4.14 6.96
CA ALA A 51 -7.44 5.58 7.00
C ALA A 51 -7.90 6.05 8.39
N SER A 52 -8.81 5.30 9.02
CA SER A 52 -9.32 5.67 10.36
C SER A 52 -8.24 5.64 11.45
N LEU A 53 -7.29 4.72 11.35
CA LEU A 53 -6.15 4.62 12.27
C LEU A 53 -5.14 5.73 12.01
N ILE A 54 -4.87 6.02 10.74
CA ILE A 54 -3.87 7.02 10.32
C ILE A 54 -4.36 8.43 10.65
N THR A 55 -5.60 8.77 10.30
CA THR A 55 -6.16 10.11 10.54
C THR A 55 -6.30 10.44 12.02
N ALA A 56 -6.50 9.45 12.88
CA ALA A 56 -6.50 9.63 14.34
C ALA A 56 -5.16 10.17 14.87
N GLU A 57 -4.05 9.95 14.16
CA GLU A 57 -2.72 10.46 14.51
C GLU A 57 -2.39 11.83 13.89
N LYS A 58 -3.39 12.49 13.30
CA LYS A 58 -3.32 13.86 12.79
C LYS A 58 -2.22 14.08 11.75
N PRO A 59 -2.24 13.39 10.60
CA PRO A 59 -1.43 13.77 9.45
C PRO A 59 -1.76 15.20 9.01
N HIS A 60 -0.91 15.83 8.19
CA HIS A 60 -1.27 17.09 7.53
C HIS A 60 -2.41 16.87 6.53
N SER A 61 -2.28 15.83 5.71
CA SER A 61 -3.35 15.34 4.85
C SER A 61 -3.26 13.82 4.68
N TYR A 62 -4.40 13.21 4.37
CA TYR A 62 -4.48 11.80 3.99
C TYR A 62 -5.27 11.67 2.69
N THR A 63 -4.72 10.94 1.74
CA THR A 63 -5.39 10.58 0.50
C THR A 63 -5.42 9.07 0.36
N GLY A 64 -6.61 8.50 0.29
CA GLY A 64 -6.83 7.09 -0.02
C GLY A 64 -7.19 6.91 -1.49
N LEU A 65 -6.45 6.07 -2.20
CA LEU A 65 -6.68 5.69 -3.59
C LEU A 65 -7.18 4.25 -3.65
N ASP A 66 -8.25 4.00 -4.39
CA ASP A 66 -8.74 2.65 -4.66
C ASP A 66 -9.39 2.58 -6.05
N ILE A 67 -9.34 1.40 -6.68
CA ILE A 67 -9.95 1.18 -7.99
C ILE A 67 -11.44 0.83 -7.91
N MET A 68 -11.94 0.51 -6.71
CA MET A 68 -13.31 0.07 -6.48
C MET A 68 -14.18 1.19 -5.91
N PRO A 69 -15.12 1.77 -6.71
CA PRO A 69 -16.02 2.83 -6.24
C PRO A 69 -16.82 2.43 -5.00
N GLU A 70 -17.21 1.15 -4.91
CA GLU A 70 -17.99 0.61 -3.80
C GLU A 70 -17.24 0.67 -2.47
N GLN A 71 -15.92 0.43 -2.51
CA GLN A 71 -15.03 0.57 -1.36
C GLN A 71 -14.92 2.04 -0.94
N LEU A 72 -14.75 2.92 -1.92
CA LEU A 72 -14.61 4.36 -1.67
C LEU A 72 -15.88 4.98 -1.10
N GLU A 73 -17.07 4.49 -1.45
CA GLU A 73 -18.33 4.92 -0.82
C GLU A 73 -18.32 4.60 0.68
N ILE A 74 -17.92 3.39 1.06
CA ILE A 74 -17.79 3.00 2.47
C ILE A 74 -16.74 3.85 3.18
N ALA A 75 -15.61 4.09 2.52
CA ALA A 75 -14.52 4.90 3.09
C ALA A 75 -14.95 6.36 3.33
N ARG A 76 -15.66 6.98 2.38
CA ARG A 76 -16.22 8.34 2.52
C ARG A 76 -17.27 8.41 3.64
N GLY A 77 -18.08 7.35 3.79
CA GLY A 77 -19.08 7.25 4.86
C GLY A 77 -18.50 7.22 6.28
N ARG A 78 -17.16 7.07 6.44
CA ARG A 78 -16.51 7.14 7.75
C ARG A 78 -16.35 8.57 8.28
N ASP A 79 -16.51 9.58 7.43
CA ASP A 79 -16.39 11.01 7.77
C ASP A 79 -15.11 11.34 8.54
N LEU A 80 -13.95 10.98 7.97
CA LEU A 80 -12.64 11.13 8.59
C LEU A 80 -12.08 12.53 8.33
N PRO A 81 -11.85 13.37 9.36
CA PRO A 81 -11.31 14.71 9.16
C PRO A 81 -9.95 14.71 8.47
N GLY A 82 -9.79 15.53 7.43
CA GLY A 82 -8.54 15.66 6.68
C GLY A 82 -8.25 14.50 5.72
N ALA A 83 -9.20 13.57 5.52
CA ALA A 83 -9.09 12.51 4.54
C ALA A 83 -9.81 12.86 3.24
N SER A 84 -9.20 12.47 2.13
CA SER A 84 -9.84 12.43 0.81
C SER A 84 -9.74 11.02 0.23
N PHE A 85 -10.78 10.63 -0.54
CA PHE A 85 -10.84 9.32 -1.16
C PHE A 85 -11.11 9.46 -2.65
N VAL A 86 -10.20 8.92 -3.47
CA VAL A 86 -10.21 9.10 -4.93
C VAL A 86 -10.12 7.76 -5.65
N GLU A 87 -10.84 7.65 -6.77
CA GLU A 87 -10.77 6.47 -7.61
C GLU A 87 -9.50 6.52 -8.48
N GLY A 88 -8.77 5.41 -8.55
CA GLY A 88 -7.58 5.27 -9.38
C GLY A 88 -6.80 4.00 -9.07
N SER A 89 -5.77 3.76 -9.87
CA SER A 89 -4.89 2.60 -9.75
C SER A 89 -3.53 2.99 -9.17
N ALA A 90 -2.90 2.07 -8.44
CA ALA A 90 -1.57 2.29 -7.85
C ALA A 90 -0.46 2.49 -8.89
N ASP A 91 -0.64 2.00 -10.11
CA ASP A 91 0.27 2.16 -11.25
C ASP A 91 -0.03 3.40 -12.11
N ASP A 92 -1.04 4.20 -11.75
CA ASP A 92 -1.33 5.50 -12.37
C ASP A 92 -1.64 6.55 -11.30
N LEU A 93 -0.62 7.26 -10.87
CA LEU A 93 -0.73 8.38 -9.93
C LEU A 93 -0.65 9.74 -10.65
N SER A 94 -0.87 9.80 -11.97
CA SER A 94 -0.69 11.00 -12.81
C SER A 94 -1.53 12.20 -12.36
N ARG A 95 -2.65 11.96 -11.67
CA ARG A 95 -3.52 12.99 -11.09
C ARG A 95 -2.86 13.80 -9.96
N PHE A 96 -1.82 13.24 -9.33
CA PHE A 96 -1.12 13.91 -8.24
C PHE A 96 0.12 14.61 -8.76
N PRO A 97 0.36 15.88 -8.36
CA PRO A 97 1.59 16.58 -8.71
C PRO A 97 2.85 15.88 -8.17
N ALA A 98 3.98 16.11 -8.82
CA ALA A 98 5.26 15.65 -8.29
C ALA A 98 5.56 16.27 -6.93
N GLY A 99 6.12 15.47 -6.01
CA GLY A 99 6.50 15.94 -4.68
C GLY A 99 5.31 16.33 -3.79
N SER A 100 4.16 15.67 -3.95
CA SER A 100 2.95 15.95 -3.17
C SER A 100 2.94 15.28 -1.80
N PHE A 101 3.62 14.14 -1.65
CA PHE A 101 3.50 13.28 -0.47
C PHE A 101 4.84 13.05 0.23
N ASP A 102 4.79 12.86 1.54
CA ASP A 102 5.92 12.47 2.37
C ASP A 102 6.03 10.94 2.50
N ALA A 103 4.89 10.27 2.47
CA ALA A 103 4.81 8.82 2.54
C ALA A 103 3.76 8.25 1.57
N VAL A 104 4.08 7.10 0.95
CA VAL A 104 3.15 6.24 0.23
C VAL A 104 3.04 4.94 1.02
N LEU A 105 1.82 4.50 1.30
CA LEU A 105 1.54 3.30 2.09
C LEU A 105 0.82 2.26 1.23
N ASP A 106 1.23 1.02 1.38
CA ASP A 106 0.58 -0.16 0.83
C ASP A 106 0.30 -1.16 1.95
N PHE A 107 -0.97 -1.54 2.07
CA PHE A 107 -1.45 -2.55 3.00
C PHE A 107 -1.98 -3.75 2.22
N CYS A 108 -1.05 -4.51 1.61
CA CYS A 108 -1.32 -5.81 0.98
C CYS A 108 -2.25 -5.72 -0.24
N ILE A 109 -1.88 -4.84 -1.23
CA ILE A 109 -2.65 -4.72 -2.47
C ILE A 109 -1.81 -4.81 -3.75
N LEU A 110 -0.49 -4.64 -3.68
CA LEU A 110 0.33 -4.56 -4.89
C LEU A 110 0.38 -5.87 -5.67
N HIS A 111 0.17 -7.01 -5.01
CA HIS A 111 0.01 -8.31 -5.69
C HIS A 111 -1.26 -8.44 -6.55
N HIS A 112 -2.16 -7.45 -6.51
CA HIS A 112 -3.29 -7.31 -7.44
C HIS A 112 -3.01 -6.34 -8.60
N VAL A 113 -1.87 -5.66 -8.60
CA VAL A 113 -1.52 -4.60 -9.55
C VAL A 113 -0.57 -5.15 -10.60
N GLU A 114 -1.07 -5.41 -11.82
CA GLU A 114 -0.24 -5.91 -12.92
C GLU A 114 0.94 -4.96 -13.22
N GLY A 115 0.70 -3.67 -13.10
CA GLY A 115 1.70 -2.60 -13.24
C GLY A 115 2.52 -2.32 -11.98
N TRP A 116 2.70 -3.27 -11.04
CA TRP A 116 3.40 -3.01 -9.78
C TRP A 116 4.82 -2.44 -9.94
N ARG A 117 5.45 -2.67 -11.10
CA ARG A 117 6.74 -2.04 -11.40
C ARG A 117 6.59 -0.55 -11.69
N ILE A 118 5.51 -0.15 -12.38
CA ILE A 118 5.21 1.27 -12.67
C ILE A 118 4.87 2.01 -11.37
N PHE A 119 4.28 1.33 -10.39
CA PHE A 119 4.02 1.89 -9.06
C PHE A 119 5.26 2.54 -8.43
N PHE A 120 6.45 1.98 -8.62
CA PHE A 120 7.67 2.59 -8.10
C PHE A 120 8.03 3.89 -8.82
N ASP A 121 7.88 3.97 -10.15
CA ASP A 121 8.14 5.21 -10.91
C ASP A 121 7.18 6.31 -10.47
N GLU A 122 5.89 5.99 -10.40
CA GLU A 122 4.86 6.91 -9.98
C GLU A 122 5.04 7.33 -8.52
N SER A 123 5.31 6.40 -7.62
CA SER A 123 5.61 6.71 -6.22
C SER A 123 6.84 7.60 -6.09
N ARG A 124 7.89 7.35 -6.89
CA ARG A 124 9.08 8.20 -6.90
C ARG A 124 8.77 9.61 -7.36
N ARG A 125 7.89 9.76 -8.34
CA ARG A 125 7.47 11.06 -8.85
C ARG A 125 6.65 11.84 -7.81
N VAL A 126 5.67 11.21 -7.18
CA VAL A 126 4.77 11.89 -6.24
C VAL A 126 5.37 12.12 -4.84
N LEU A 127 6.39 11.36 -4.47
CA LEU A 127 7.10 11.57 -3.21
C LEU A 127 8.02 12.80 -3.26
N ARG A 128 8.05 13.53 -2.16
CA ARG A 128 9.07 14.53 -1.88
C ARG A 128 10.45 13.89 -1.75
N ASP A 129 11.51 14.67 -1.90
CA ASP A 129 12.88 14.18 -1.65
C ASP A 129 13.03 13.74 -0.20
N GLY A 130 13.53 12.51 -0.03
CA GLY A 130 13.64 11.87 1.29
C GLY A 130 12.37 11.22 1.80
N GLY A 131 11.25 11.34 1.07
CA GLY A 131 10.01 10.61 1.33
C GLY A 131 10.20 9.10 1.22
N SER A 132 9.25 8.34 1.72
CA SER A 132 9.38 6.87 1.78
C SER A 132 8.10 6.16 1.36
N ILE A 133 8.29 4.97 0.76
CA ILE A 133 7.22 3.98 0.59
C ILE A 133 7.30 3.01 1.76
N TYR A 134 6.15 2.66 2.32
CA TYR A 134 6.00 1.59 3.31
C TYR A 134 5.08 0.53 2.72
N VAL A 135 5.55 -0.70 2.64
CA VAL A 135 4.85 -1.82 2.02
C VAL A 135 4.75 -2.97 3.00
N ALA A 136 3.57 -3.56 3.08
CA ALA A 136 3.32 -4.87 3.64
C ALA A 136 2.58 -5.68 2.57
N ASP A 137 3.21 -6.70 1.99
CA ASP A 137 2.58 -7.43 0.89
C ASP A 137 3.00 -8.91 0.84
N LEU A 138 2.18 -9.71 0.16
CA LEU A 138 2.34 -11.15 0.05
C LEU A 138 3.29 -11.50 -1.10
N SER A 139 4.12 -12.52 -0.86
CA SER A 139 4.96 -13.07 -1.93
C SER A 139 4.15 -13.93 -2.89
N LYS A 140 4.63 -14.06 -4.13
CA LYS A 140 4.11 -15.00 -5.13
C LYS A 140 3.90 -16.41 -4.57
N GLY A 141 4.84 -16.90 -3.76
CA GLY A 141 4.71 -18.21 -3.12
C GLY A 141 3.53 -18.31 -2.16
N CYS A 142 3.27 -17.24 -1.39
CA CYS A 142 2.10 -17.16 -0.52
C CYS A 142 0.81 -17.15 -1.32
N ILE A 143 0.74 -16.30 -2.35
CA ILE A 143 -0.45 -16.19 -3.20
C ILE A 143 -0.79 -17.52 -3.90
N HIS A 144 0.20 -18.25 -4.41
CA HIS A 144 -0.05 -19.57 -4.99
C HIS A 144 -0.66 -20.56 -3.98
N ILE A 145 -0.26 -20.49 -2.70
CA ILE A 145 -0.89 -21.32 -1.64
C ILE A 145 -2.34 -20.86 -1.41
N VAL A 146 -2.57 -19.56 -1.31
CA VAL A 146 -3.91 -18.98 -1.12
C VAL A 146 -4.82 -19.36 -2.28
N ASP A 147 -4.36 -19.23 -3.53
CA ASP A 147 -5.13 -19.55 -4.72
C ASP A 147 -5.44 -21.05 -4.80
N ALA A 148 -4.51 -21.90 -4.44
CA ALA A 148 -4.74 -23.35 -4.40
C ALA A 148 -5.80 -23.73 -3.37
N LEU A 149 -5.92 -23.01 -2.27
CA LEU A 149 -6.87 -23.29 -1.19
C LEU A 149 -8.23 -22.60 -1.37
N LEU A 150 -8.22 -21.32 -1.79
CA LEU A 150 -9.41 -20.46 -1.80
C LEU A 150 -9.96 -20.21 -3.22
N HIS A 151 -9.19 -20.53 -4.27
CA HIS A 151 -9.54 -20.34 -5.69
C HIS A 151 -9.88 -18.88 -6.01
N TRP A 152 -9.06 -17.92 -5.51
CA TRP A 152 -9.27 -16.50 -5.74
C TRP A 152 -8.82 -16.07 -7.14
N GLY A 153 -7.76 -16.67 -7.69
CA GLY A 153 -7.36 -16.52 -9.10
C GLY A 153 -6.64 -15.21 -9.39
N HIS A 154 -5.55 -14.96 -8.69
CA HIS A 154 -4.71 -13.79 -8.95
C HIS A 154 -4.04 -13.85 -10.32
N ALA A 155 -3.88 -12.70 -10.97
CA ALA A 155 -3.17 -12.59 -12.24
C ALA A 155 -1.67 -12.83 -12.02
N GLU A 156 -1.09 -13.77 -12.76
CA GLU A 156 0.33 -14.16 -12.61
C GLU A 156 1.28 -12.97 -12.84
N GLU A 157 0.90 -12.03 -13.71
CA GLU A 157 1.67 -10.83 -14.05
C GLU A 157 1.76 -9.83 -12.89
N ALA A 158 0.82 -9.89 -11.95
CA ALA A 158 0.82 -9.06 -10.75
C ALA A 158 1.71 -9.63 -9.64
N LEU A 159 2.08 -10.91 -9.72
CA LEU A 159 2.79 -11.60 -8.65
C LEU A 159 4.30 -11.36 -8.71
N PHE A 160 4.91 -11.24 -7.55
CA PHE A 160 6.35 -11.03 -7.38
C PHE A 160 6.90 -11.85 -6.20
N THR A 161 8.18 -12.18 -6.29
CA THR A 161 8.93 -12.61 -5.13
C THR A 161 9.39 -11.38 -4.33
N LEU A 162 9.56 -11.53 -3.02
CA LEU A 162 10.04 -10.42 -2.18
C LEU A 162 11.40 -9.88 -2.64
N LYS A 163 12.24 -10.75 -3.22
CA LYS A 163 13.54 -10.37 -3.77
C LYS A 163 13.39 -9.52 -5.03
N GLU A 164 12.57 -9.95 -6.00
CA GLU A 164 12.29 -9.17 -7.22
C GLU A 164 11.71 -7.80 -6.89
N PHE A 165 10.79 -7.74 -5.91
CA PHE A 165 10.17 -6.50 -5.48
C PHE A 165 11.20 -5.51 -4.92
N GLU A 166 12.09 -5.98 -4.04
CA GLU A 166 13.17 -5.16 -3.50
C GLU A 166 14.17 -4.70 -4.58
N GLU A 167 14.59 -5.61 -5.46
CA GLU A 167 15.51 -5.30 -6.55
C GLU A 167 14.92 -4.26 -7.51
N GLU A 168 13.62 -4.35 -7.80
CA GLU A 168 12.94 -3.38 -8.66
C GLU A 168 12.83 -2.01 -8.00
N ALA A 169 12.49 -1.93 -6.73
CA ALA A 169 12.49 -0.68 -5.97
C ALA A 169 13.86 0.01 -6.03
N ASN A 170 14.92 -0.75 -5.76
CA ASN A 170 16.29 -0.23 -5.78
C ASN A 170 16.71 0.24 -7.19
N ARG A 171 16.36 -0.52 -8.24
CA ARG A 171 16.64 -0.13 -9.64
C ARG A 171 15.95 1.17 -10.04
N ARG A 172 14.80 1.49 -9.43
CA ARG A 172 14.02 2.70 -9.70
C ARG A 172 14.33 3.88 -8.77
N GLY A 173 15.49 3.85 -8.11
CA GLY A 173 16.02 4.97 -7.33
C GLY A 173 15.45 5.09 -5.92
N PHE A 174 15.16 3.94 -5.32
CA PHE A 174 14.91 3.82 -3.90
C PHE A 174 16.05 3.10 -3.20
N THR A 175 16.25 3.39 -1.93
CA THR A 175 17.14 2.63 -1.05
C THR A 175 16.29 1.86 -0.03
N THR A 176 16.51 0.55 0.09
CA THR A 176 15.91 -0.26 1.16
C THR A 176 16.49 0.17 2.51
N VAL A 177 15.67 0.80 3.35
CA VAL A 177 16.09 1.28 4.70
C VAL A 177 15.81 0.23 5.77
N HIS A 178 14.65 -0.41 5.68
CA HIS A 178 14.24 -1.51 6.56
C HIS A 178 13.54 -2.58 5.74
N LYS A 179 13.73 -3.82 6.12
CA LYS A 179 12.96 -4.96 5.64
C LYS A 179 12.87 -6.05 6.69
N THR A 180 11.77 -6.78 6.67
CA THR A 180 11.59 -8.06 7.36
C THR A 180 10.61 -8.91 6.58
N SER A 181 10.63 -10.21 6.82
CA SER A 181 9.65 -11.12 6.22
C SER A 181 9.25 -12.18 7.22
N ASP A 182 8.02 -12.66 7.10
CA ASP A 182 7.52 -13.79 7.85
C ASP A 182 7.63 -15.04 6.98
N LEU A 183 8.63 -15.89 7.27
CA LEU A 183 8.95 -17.13 6.55
C LEU A 183 9.03 -16.98 5.01
N GLY A 184 9.24 -15.76 4.52
CA GLY A 184 9.26 -15.47 3.07
C GLY A 184 7.86 -15.45 2.42
N LEU A 185 6.79 -15.53 3.21
CA LEU A 185 5.41 -15.49 2.72
C LEU A 185 4.87 -14.08 2.58
N GLU A 186 5.16 -13.23 3.55
CA GLU A 186 4.83 -11.82 3.56
C GLU A 186 6.10 -11.00 3.77
N GLY A 187 6.19 -9.87 3.07
CA GLY A 187 7.32 -8.94 3.17
C GLY A 187 6.89 -7.57 3.66
N TYR A 188 7.69 -7.00 4.53
CA TYR A 188 7.55 -5.63 5.03
C TYR A 188 8.77 -4.84 4.62
N PHE A 189 8.55 -3.70 3.98
CA PHE A 189 9.63 -2.87 3.48
C PHE A 189 9.41 -1.39 3.80
N ARG A 190 10.52 -0.69 4.04
CA ARG A 190 10.61 0.75 3.90
C ARG A 190 11.63 1.08 2.85
N PHE A 191 11.19 1.69 1.76
CA PHE A 191 12.02 2.23 0.70
C PHE A 191 12.06 3.75 0.80
N ARG A 192 13.25 4.34 0.82
CA ARG A 192 13.41 5.78 0.82
C ARG A 192 13.82 6.27 -0.56
N LYS A 193 13.13 7.30 -1.05
CA LYS A 193 13.48 7.98 -2.31
C LYS A 193 14.88 8.56 -2.21
N GLU A 194 15.76 8.19 -3.14
CA GLU A 194 17.08 8.78 -3.27
C GLU A 194 16.96 10.23 -3.75
N LYS A 195 17.79 11.11 -3.18
CA LYS A 195 17.88 12.49 -3.66
C LYS A 195 18.51 12.49 -5.05
N VAL A 196 17.92 13.22 -5.98
CA VAL A 196 18.59 13.51 -7.25
C VAL A 196 19.76 14.44 -6.93
N ARG A 197 20.98 13.99 -7.25
CA ARG A 197 22.21 14.79 -7.09
C ARG A 197 22.30 15.85 -8.18
#